data_214360755544714c5691f4b7e0d07f04
#
_entry.id   214360755544714c5691f4b7e0d07f04
#
_cell.length_a   1.000
_cell.length_b   1.000
_cell.length_c   1.000
_cell.angle_alpha   90.00
_cell.angle_beta   90.00
_cell.angle_gamma   90.00
#
_symmetry.space_group_name_H-M   'P 1'
#
loop_
_entity.id
_entity.type
_entity.pdbx_description
1 polymer ?
#
loop_
_entity_poly.entity_id
_entity_poly.type
_entity_poly.pdbx_seq_one_letter_code
_entity_poly.pdbx_strand_id
1 'polypeptide(L)'
;MPTPRWGFLTNHAIVLVYVVLHSESTVRQVSSDVGITERATLAILRDLDADGIIERHRDGRRNTYSVNFEHLSGVRRGGTDSPLTPRPFVDVIIKMLFEMAHRPEGAPKTPSAPRILRDEDLTPRVGSWGFFTNHMLLLLAMAHHSGNTVRDLAVTVGITERAIVGIANQMEDEGIIARTREGRRNTYTIDFDAFRKFRGWSFGTWEIPPRLIDVAAKSVSSLASRPHSTKT
;
A
#
# COMPACT_ATOMS: atom_id res chain seq x y z
N MET A 1 -19.96 -14.99 -4.05
CA MET A 1 -18.70 -15.26 -4.79
C MET A 1 -17.58 -15.38 -3.77
N PRO A 2 -16.59 -16.27 -3.95
CA PRO A 2 -15.47 -16.40 -3.01
C PRO A 2 -14.66 -15.11 -3.01
N THR A 3 -14.07 -14.77 -1.84
CA THR A 3 -13.15 -13.63 -1.71
C THR A 3 -11.92 -13.89 -2.59
N PRO A 4 -11.43 -12.91 -3.37
CA PRO A 4 -10.23 -13.10 -4.17
C PRO A 4 -9.04 -13.47 -3.27
N ARG A 5 -8.15 -14.34 -3.79
CA ARG A 5 -6.98 -14.80 -3.04
C ARG A 5 -5.83 -13.80 -3.05
N TRP A 6 -6.06 -12.59 -3.57
CA TRP A 6 -5.07 -11.54 -3.70
C TRP A 6 -5.67 -10.18 -3.30
N GLY A 7 -4.82 -9.23 -2.98
CA GLY A 7 -5.18 -7.86 -2.63
C GLY A 7 -4.09 -6.88 -3.07
N PHE A 8 -4.31 -5.61 -2.85
CA PHE A 8 -3.37 -4.55 -3.21
C PHE A 8 -2.34 -4.24 -2.12
N LEU A 9 -2.66 -4.57 -0.88
CA LEU A 9 -1.80 -4.36 0.29
C LEU A 9 -1.17 -5.67 0.75
N THR A 10 0.06 -5.58 1.26
CA THR A 10 0.72 -6.71 1.92
C THR A 10 0.17 -6.89 3.34
N ASN A 11 0.39 -8.05 3.95
CA ASN A 11 -0.02 -8.29 5.34
C ASN A 11 0.64 -7.30 6.32
N HIS A 12 1.87 -6.84 6.05
CA HIS A 12 2.53 -5.81 6.87
C HIS A 12 1.78 -4.48 6.79
N ALA A 13 1.41 -4.06 5.58
CA ALA A 13 0.63 -2.84 5.39
C ALA A 13 -0.75 -2.93 6.07
N ILE A 14 -1.43 -4.08 5.95
CA ILE A 14 -2.74 -4.30 6.55
C ILE A 14 -2.66 -4.23 8.08
N VAL A 15 -1.71 -4.94 8.70
CA VAL A 15 -1.49 -4.91 10.15
C VAL A 15 -1.11 -3.51 10.62
N LEU A 16 -0.25 -2.80 9.87
CA LEU A 16 0.10 -1.41 10.21
C LEU A 16 -1.13 -0.50 10.18
N VAL A 17 -1.94 -0.54 9.12
CA VAL A 17 -3.18 0.24 9.04
C VAL A 17 -4.12 -0.11 10.20
N TYR A 18 -4.24 -1.39 10.52
CA TYR A 18 -5.07 -1.85 11.62
C TYR A 18 -4.61 -1.26 12.97
N VAL A 19 -3.31 -1.36 13.31
CA VAL A 19 -2.80 -0.84 14.60
C VAL A 19 -2.80 0.68 14.69
N VAL A 20 -2.70 1.39 13.56
CA VAL A 20 -2.90 2.85 13.50
C VAL A 20 -4.30 3.23 13.95
N LEU A 21 -5.30 2.46 13.53
CA LEU A 21 -6.71 2.74 13.82
C LEU A 21 -7.18 2.16 15.16
N HIS A 22 -6.50 1.12 15.64
CA HIS A 22 -6.84 0.34 16.82
C HIS A 22 -5.59 0.09 17.69
N SER A 23 -5.01 1.16 18.21
CA SER A 23 -3.70 1.15 18.92
C SER A 23 -3.65 0.26 20.16
N GLU A 24 -4.79 -0.03 20.80
CA GLU A 24 -4.89 -0.83 22.03
C GLU A 24 -5.22 -2.32 21.75
N SER A 25 -5.15 -2.75 20.51
CA SER A 25 -5.55 -4.09 20.14
C SER A 25 -4.57 -5.15 20.60
N THR A 26 -5.10 -6.27 21.08
CA THR A 26 -4.29 -7.46 21.36
C THR A 26 -3.90 -8.17 20.06
N VAL A 27 -2.79 -8.92 20.09
CA VAL A 27 -2.37 -9.75 18.94
C VAL A 27 -3.50 -10.65 18.44
N ARG A 28 -4.28 -11.21 19.36
CA ARG A 28 -5.43 -12.06 19.04
C ARG A 28 -6.52 -11.31 18.30
N GLN A 29 -6.83 -10.07 18.69
CA GLN A 29 -7.79 -9.23 17.97
C GLN A 29 -7.29 -8.91 16.56
N VAL A 30 -6.04 -8.42 16.44
CA VAL A 30 -5.45 -8.15 15.13
C VAL A 30 -5.51 -9.39 14.23
N SER A 31 -5.10 -10.56 14.74
CA SER A 31 -5.09 -11.81 13.96
C SER A 31 -6.49 -12.24 13.52
N SER A 32 -7.47 -12.16 14.44
CA SER A 32 -8.86 -12.52 14.17
C SER A 32 -9.48 -11.61 13.11
N ASP A 33 -9.32 -10.30 13.26
CA ASP A 33 -9.97 -9.30 12.43
C ASP A 33 -9.35 -9.23 11.04
N VAL A 34 -8.00 -9.31 10.97
CA VAL A 34 -7.25 -9.31 9.69
C VAL A 34 -7.32 -10.67 8.99
N GLY A 35 -7.68 -11.74 9.70
CA GLY A 35 -7.79 -13.08 9.11
C GLY A 35 -6.45 -13.78 8.88
N ILE A 36 -5.43 -13.48 9.71
CA ILE A 36 -4.12 -14.14 9.71
C ILE A 36 -3.86 -14.84 11.04
N THR A 37 -2.85 -15.72 11.10
CA THR A 37 -2.52 -16.42 12.35
C THR A 37 -1.88 -15.48 13.37
N GLU A 38 -2.05 -15.75 14.68
CA GLU A 38 -1.36 -15.00 15.75
C GLU A 38 0.16 -15.02 15.58
N ARG A 39 0.72 -16.15 15.11
CA ARG A 39 2.15 -16.27 14.82
C ARG A 39 2.60 -15.32 13.71
N ALA A 40 1.82 -15.21 12.63
CA ALA A 40 2.11 -14.28 11.55
C ALA A 40 1.97 -12.83 12.02
N THR A 41 0.93 -12.53 12.79
CA THR A 41 0.73 -11.19 13.39
C THR A 41 1.92 -10.79 14.28
N LEU A 42 2.39 -11.71 15.14
CA LEU A 42 3.56 -11.46 16.00
C LEU A 42 4.84 -11.23 15.20
N ALA A 43 5.05 -11.98 14.11
CA ALA A 43 6.21 -11.79 13.25
C ALA A 43 6.16 -10.40 12.59
N ILE A 44 5.02 -10.03 12.02
CA ILE A 44 4.81 -8.71 11.37
C ILE A 44 5.03 -7.57 12.38
N LEU A 45 4.44 -7.66 13.58
CA LEU A 45 4.61 -6.62 14.60
C LEU A 45 6.07 -6.49 15.06
N ARG A 46 6.83 -7.60 15.10
CA ARG A 46 8.29 -7.56 15.38
C ARG A 46 9.08 -6.91 14.26
N ASP A 47 8.73 -7.22 13.01
CA ASP A 47 9.38 -6.61 11.85
C ASP A 47 9.13 -5.09 11.83
N LEU A 48 7.90 -4.64 12.09
CA LEU A 48 7.53 -3.23 12.16
C LEU A 48 8.23 -2.50 13.32
N ASP A 49 8.39 -3.15 14.48
CA ASP A 49 9.09 -2.64 15.67
C ASP A 49 10.61 -2.56 15.40
N ALA A 50 11.20 -3.61 14.83
CA ALA A 50 12.61 -3.66 14.47
C ALA A 50 12.99 -2.61 13.41
N ASP A 51 12.07 -2.31 12.50
CA ASP A 51 12.23 -1.25 11.51
C ASP A 51 11.90 0.15 12.07
N GLY A 52 11.58 0.28 13.36
CA GLY A 52 11.27 1.55 14.03
C GLY A 52 9.99 2.24 13.55
N ILE A 53 9.10 1.49 12.89
CA ILE A 53 7.84 2.02 12.35
C ILE A 53 6.77 2.09 13.40
N ILE A 54 6.75 1.10 14.29
CA ILE A 54 5.90 1.08 15.47
C ILE A 54 6.78 0.98 16.72
N GLU A 55 6.28 1.49 17.83
CA GLU A 55 6.82 1.28 19.15
C GLU A 55 5.77 0.56 20.00
N ARG A 56 6.16 -0.53 20.62
CA ARG A 56 5.29 -1.31 21.46
C ARG A 56 5.47 -0.93 22.94
N HIS A 57 4.42 -0.38 23.53
CA HIS A 57 4.36 -0.10 24.95
C HIS A 57 3.58 -1.20 25.66
N ARG A 58 4.14 -1.73 26.75
CA ARG A 58 3.49 -2.76 27.55
C ARG A 58 2.87 -2.11 28.80
N ASP A 59 1.55 -2.13 28.87
CA ASP A 59 0.81 -1.75 30.07
C ASP A 59 0.13 -2.99 30.69
N GLY A 60 0.77 -3.56 31.70
CA GLY A 60 0.34 -4.80 32.34
C GLY A 60 0.25 -5.98 31.36
N ARG A 61 -0.98 -6.43 31.06
CA ARG A 61 -1.27 -7.52 30.12
C ARG A 61 -1.63 -7.06 28.70
N ARG A 62 -1.74 -5.74 28.49
CA ARG A 62 -2.08 -5.16 27.18
C ARG A 62 -0.84 -4.57 26.53
N ASN A 63 -0.78 -4.64 25.24
CA ASN A 63 0.18 -3.91 24.43
C ASN A 63 -0.56 -2.74 23.78
N THR A 64 0.07 -1.57 23.80
CA THR A 64 -0.36 -0.41 23.02
C THR A 64 0.70 -0.15 21.97
N TYR A 65 0.29 0.23 20.79
CA TYR A 65 1.19 0.51 19.69
C TYR A 65 1.10 1.98 19.31
N SER A 66 2.25 2.66 19.30
CA SER A 66 2.39 3.98 18.71
C SER A 66 3.11 3.87 17.35
N VAL A 67 2.74 4.70 16.39
CA VAL A 67 3.31 4.68 15.04
C VAL A 67 4.23 5.89 14.88
N ASN A 68 5.48 5.63 14.51
CA ASN A 68 6.44 6.66 14.17
C ASN A 68 6.23 7.09 12.70
N PHE A 69 5.39 8.09 12.50
CA PHE A 69 5.06 8.60 11.17
C PHE A 69 6.24 9.31 10.49
N GLU A 70 7.17 9.89 11.24
CA GLU A 70 8.38 10.51 10.68
C GLU A 70 9.27 9.43 10.08
N HIS A 71 9.52 8.37 10.84
CA HIS A 71 10.28 7.22 10.36
C HIS A 71 9.58 6.53 9.21
N LEU A 72 8.26 6.39 9.29
CA LEU A 72 7.43 5.82 8.24
C LEU A 72 7.57 6.57 6.90
N SER A 73 7.65 7.90 6.92
CA SER A 73 7.83 8.72 5.72
C SER A 73 9.26 8.65 5.16
N GLY A 74 10.27 8.39 6.01
CA GLY A 74 11.67 8.27 5.65
C GLY A 74 12.08 6.89 5.13
N VAL A 75 11.37 5.82 5.46
CA VAL A 75 11.71 4.46 5.05
C VAL A 75 11.50 4.27 3.55
N ARG A 76 12.58 4.10 2.81
CA ARG A 76 12.55 3.64 1.41
C ARG A 76 12.05 2.20 1.38
N ARG A 77 10.83 2.00 0.96
CA ARG A 77 10.14 0.72 1.02
C ARG A 77 10.04 0.06 -0.33
N GLY A 78 10.51 -1.13 -0.28
CA GLY A 78 10.62 -2.03 -1.39
C GLY A 78 12.07 -2.06 -1.87
N GLY A 79 12.74 -3.21 -1.74
CA GLY A 79 14.10 -3.50 -2.19
C GLY A 79 14.31 -3.36 -3.70
N THR A 80 13.49 -2.56 -4.33
CA THR A 80 13.67 -2.05 -5.67
C THR A 80 13.62 -0.52 -5.56
N ASP A 81 14.68 0.16 -5.99
CA ASP A 81 14.61 1.55 -6.46
C ASP A 81 13.63 1.61 -7.66
N SER A 82 12.42 1.10 -7.46
CA SER A 82 11.40 1.11 -8.49
C SER A 82 10.94 2.56 -8.66
N PRO A 83 11.15 3.16 -9.84
CA PRO A 83 10.64 4.48 -10.15
C PRO A 83 9.11 4.55 -10.10
N LEU A 84 8.47 3.42 -9.81
CA LEU A 84 7.01 3.23 -9.86
C LEU A 84 6.29 3.46 -8.55
N THR A 85 6.98 3.52 -7.40
CA THR A 85 6.30 3.93 -6.18
C THR A 85 6.44 5.44 -6.08
N PRO A 86 5.51 6.23 -6.63
CA PRO A 86 5.63 7.67 -6.55
C PRO A 86 5.63 8.04 -5.07
N ARG A 87 6.69 8.68 -4.58
CA ARG A 87 6.74 9.26 -3.22
C ARG A 87 5.41 9.94 -2.85
N PRO A 88 4.77 10.72 -3.75
CA PRO A 88 3.49 11.37 -3.45
C PRO A 88 2.37 10.40 -3.07
N PHE A 89 2.38 9.16 -3.57
CA PHE A 89 1.33 8.19 -3.28
C PHE A 89 1.46 7.60 -1.87
N VAL A 90 2.68 7.21 -1.49
CA VAL A 90 2.97 6.71 -0.13
C VAL A 90 2.77 7.83 0.89
N ASP A 91 3.27 9.04 0.59
CA ASP A 91 3.14 10.20 1.47
C ASP A 91 1.68 10.59 1.72
N VAL A 92 0.81 10.49 0.71
CA VAL A 92 -0.63 10.75 0.86
C VAL A 92 -1.29 9.71 1.75
N ILE A 93 -0.95 8.42 1.61
CA ILE A 93 -1.47 7.36 2.49
C ILE A 93 -0.98 7.57 3.92
N ILE A 94 0.30 7.84 4.11
CA ILE A 94 0.90 8.09 5.43
C ILE A 94 0.25 9.31 6.09
N LYS A 95 0.10 10.41 5.34
CA LYS A 95 -0.57 11.62 5.83
C LYS A 95 -1.99 11.32 6.28
N MET A 96 -2.72 10.54 5.51
CA MET A 96 -4.09 10.20 5.85
C MET A 96 -4.16 9.24 7.05
N LEU A 97 -3.26 8.28 7.15
CA LEU A 97 -3.14 7.43 8.34
C LEU A 97 -2.83 8.27 9.57
N PHE A 98 -1.94 9.27 9.44
CA PHE A 98 -1.65 10.22 10.51
C PHE A 98 -2.89 11.03 10.91
N GLU A 99 -3.64 11.56 9.95
CA GLU A 99 -4.88 12.31 10.21
C GLU A 99 -5.95 11.43 10.87
N MET A 100 -6.02 10.15 10.51
CA MET A 100 -6.96 9.20 11.11
C MET A 100 -6.55 8.81 12.53
N ALA A 101 -5.25 8.64 12.81
CA ALA A 101 -4.72 8.30 14.13
C ALA A 101 -4.84 9.45 15.14
N HIS A 102 -4.75 10.69 14.64
CA HIS A 102 -4.72 11.90 15.49
C HIS A 102 -6.01 12.71 15.43
N ARG A 103 -7.13 12.11 15.03
CA ARG A 103 -8.42 12.79 15.01
C ARG A 103 -9.05 12.73 16.40
N PRO A 104 -8.89 13.79 17.25
CA PRO A 104 -9.69 13.91 18.46
C PRO A 104 -11.13 14.21 18.04
N GLU A 105 -12.10 13.60 18.71
CA GLU A 105 -13.47 14.08 18.68
C GLU A 105 -13.45 15.55 19.11
N GLY A 106 -13.56 16.46 18.15
CA GLY A 106 -13.81 17.87 18.36
C GLY A 106 -12.62 18.77 18.68
N ALA A 107 -11.72 19.09 17.75
CA ALA A 107 -11.12 20.43 17.63
C ALA A 107 -10.15 20.56 16.42
N PRO A 108 -10.03 21.74 15.78
CA PRO A 108 -9.09 21.97 14.70
C PRO A 108 -7.73 22.36 15.26
N LYS A 109 -6.69 21.58 14.99
CA LYS A 109 -5.29 22.03 15.11
C LYS A 109 -4.53 21.60 13.85
N THR A 110 -4.03 22.61 13.18
CA THR A 110 -3.08 22.50 12.09
C THR A 110 -1.84 21.73 12.55
N PRO A 111 -1.46 20.60 11.96
CA PRO A 111 -0.23 19.94 12.33
C PRO A 111 0.96 20.79 11.90
N SER A 112 1.93 20.94 12.79
CA SER A 112 3.26 21.43 12.46
C SER A 112 3.85 20.59 11.33
N ALA A 113 4.43 21.24 10.32
CA ALA A 113 5.02 20.56 9.18
C ALA A 113 6.07 19.55 9.64
N PRO A 114 6.09 18.31 9.11
CA PRO A 114 7.08 17.31 9.48
C PRO A 114 8.48 17.84 9.16
N ARG A 115 9.38 17.73 10.13
CA ARG A 115 10.79 18.09 9.98
C ARG A 115 11.42 17.14 8.96
N ILE A 116 11.94 17.70 7.88
CA ILE A 116 12.66 16.94 6.86
C ILE A 116 13.95 16.42 7.52
N LEU A 117 14.02 15.10 7.74
CA LEU A 117 15.25 14.43 8.19
C LEU A 117 16.31 14.52 7.08
N ARG A 118 17.55 14.79 7.44
CA ARG A 118 18.67 14.87 6.51
C ARG A 118 19.07 13.45 6.09
N ASP A 119 19.57 13.31 4.85
CA ASP A 119 19.99 12.03 4.25
C ASP A 119 21.05 11.26 5.06
N GLU A 120 21.76 11.91 5.96
CA GLU A 120 22.82 11.33 6.80
C GLU A 120 22.32 10.60 8.06
N ASP A 121 21.02 10.80 8.45
CA ASP A 121 20.41 10.13 9.61
C ASP A 121 19.74 8.79 9.24
N LEU A 122 19.81 8.41 7.97
CA LEU A 122 19.09 7.27 7.42
C LEU A 122 20.06 6.18 6.97
N THR A 123 20.57 5.38 7.90
CA THR A 123 21.02 4.02 7.57
C THR A 123 19.83 3.06 7.67
N PRO A 124 19.08 2.85 6.59
CA PRO A 124 17.97 1.93 6.64
C PRO A 124 18.51 0.50 6.57
N ARG A 125 18.30 -0.29 7.59
CA ARG A 125 18.08 -1.70 7.37
C ARG A 125 16.77 -1.79 6.59
N VAL A 126 16.88 -1.98 5.28
CA VAL A 126 15.72 -2.22 4.41
C VAL A 126 15.09 -3.53 4.89
N GLY A 127 13.98 -3.43 5.58
CA GLY A 127 13.17 -4.59 5.93
C GLY A 127 12.78 -5.34 4.65
N SER A 128 12.70 -6.65 4.74
CA SER A 128 12.40 -7.55 3.62
C SER A 128 10.96 -7.48 3.11
N TRP A 129 10.17 -6.49 3.52
CA TRP A 129 8.74 -6.37 3.20
C TRP A 129 8.39 -5.02 2.54
N GLY A 130 7.35 -5.02 1.73
CA GLY A 130 6.82 -3.82 1.07
C GLY A 130 5.38 -3.52 1.47
N PHE A 131 4.91 -2.30 1.18
CA PHE A 131 3.52 -1.89 1.42
C PHE A 131 2.55 -2.52 0.44
N PHE A 132 2.98 -2.59 -0.82
CA PHE A 132 2.13 -2.97 -1.94
C PHE A 132 2.48 -4.36 -2.45
N THR A 133 1.44 -5.09 -2.84
CA THR A 133 1.61 -6.34 -3.59
C THR A 133 2.00 -6.03 -5.03
N ASN A 134 2.45 -7.07 -5.75
CA ASN A 134 2.73 -6.96 -7.19
C ASN A 134 1.50 -6.53 -8.01
N HIS A 135 0.28 -6.78 -7.53
CA HIS A 135 -0.96 -6.31 -8.18
C HIS A 135 -1.06 -4.78 -8.14
N MET A 136 -0.80 -4.16 -6.99
CA MET A 136 -0.79 -2.70 -6.90
C MET A 136 0.36 -2.10 -7.70
N LEU A 137 1.56 -2.68 -7.61
CA LEU A 137 2.71 -2.20 -8.37
C LEU A 137 2.46 -2.24 -9.87
N LEU A 138 1.85 -3.33 -10.36
CA LEU A 138 1.48 -3.45 -11.77
C LEU A 138 0.39 -2.44 -12.17
N LEU A 139 -0.62 -2.23 -11.34
CA LEU A 139 -1.67 -1.23 -11.58
C LEU A 139 -1.08 0.18 -11.67
N LEU A 140 -0.15 0.53 -10.78
CA LEU A 140 0.57 1.80 -10.81
C LEU A 140 1.43 1.95 -12.08
N ALA A 141 2.09 0.86 -12.52
CA ALA A 141 2.85 0.85 -13.76
C ALA A 141 1.97 1.11 -14.98
N MET A 142 0.82 0.45 -15.05
CA MET A 142 -0.16 0.64 -16.12
C MET A 142 -0.75 2.05 -16.12
N ALA A 143 -1.02 2.62 -14.93
CA ALA A 143 -1.52 3.99 -14.79
C ALA A 143 -0.47 5.03 -15.24
N HIS A 144 0.81 4.78 -14.95
CA HIS A 144 1.88 5.72 -15.28
C HIS A 144 2.20 5.72 -16.80
N HIS A 145 2.06 4.57 -17.48
CA HIS A 145 2.38 4.42 -18.89
C HIS A 145 1.34 3.54 -19.59
N SER A 146 0.40 4.15 -20.29
CA SER A 146 -0.69 3.45 -20.94
C SER A 146 -0.31 2.57 -22.15
N GLY A 147 0.91 2.66 -22.65
CA GLY A 147 1.37 1.95 -23.86
C GLY A 147 2.55 1.02 -23.65
N ASN A 148 2.66 0.37 -22.49
CA ASN A 148 3.77 -0.51 -22.17
C ASN A 148 3.61 -1.92 -22.76
N THR A 149 4.73 -2.49 -23.20
CA THR A 149 4.77 -3.93 -23.48
C THR A 149 4.80 -4.71 -22.16
N VAL A 150 4.43 -6.00 -22.21
CA VAL A 150 4.55 -6.89 -21.04
C VAL A 150 5.98 -6.91 -20.49
N ARG A 151 6.98 -6.84 -21.38
CA ARG A 151 8.40 -6.77 -21.00
C ARG A 151 8.74 -5.50 -20.23
N ASP A 152 8.23 -4.34 -20.68
CA ASP A 152 8.47 -3.07 -19.99
C ASP A 152 7.85 -3.10 -18.58
N LEU A 153 6.64 -3.63 -18.45
CA LEU A 153 5.97 -3.82 -17.17
C LEU A 153 6.75 -4.78 -16.26
N ALA A 154 7.30 -5.88 -16.82
CA ALA A 154 8.09 -6.86 -16.07
C ALA A 154 9.37 -6.23 -15.49
N VAL A 155 10.09 -5.47 -16.31
CA VAL A 155 11.29 -4.72 -15.86
C VAL A 155 10.92 -3.70 -14.80
N THR A 156 9.83 -2.99 -15.02
CA THR A 156 9.38 -1.89 -14.15
C THR A 156 8.94 -2.39 -12.77
N VAL A 157 8.17 -3.49 -12.71
CA VAL A 157 7.69 -4.10 -11.46
C VAL A 157 8.75 -4.99 -10.80
N GLY A 158 9.76 -5.44 -11.57
CA GLY A 158 10.81 -6.32 -11.08
C GLY A 158 10.39 -7.79 -10.97
N ILE A 159 9.45 -8.25 -11.81
CA ILE A 159 8.94 -9.63 -11.85
C ILE A 159 8.99 -10.19 -13.28
N THR A 160 8.72 -11.49 -13.44
CA THR A 160 8.76 -12.13 -14.75
C THR A 160 7.57 -11.70 -15.63
N GLU A 161 7.75 -11.72 -16.97
CA GLU A 161 6.67 -11.47 -17.93
C GLU A 161 5.47 -12.40 -17.73
N ARG A 162 5.73 -13.67 -17.38
CA ARG A 162 4.67 -14.65 -17.06
C ARG A 162 3.85 -14.21 -15.84
N ALA A 163 4.51 -13.69 -14.80
CA ALA A 163 3.83 -13.18 -13.62
C ALA A 163 2.98 -11.95 -13.96
N ILE A 164 3.50 -11.01 -14.78
CA ILE A 164 2.74 -9.84 -15.29
C ILE A 164 1.45 -10.28 -15.97
N VAL A 165 1.53 -11.25 -16.91
CA VAL A 165 0.35 -11.76 -17.63
C VAL A 165 -0.66 -12.37 -16.65
N GLY A 166 -0.18 -13.20 -15.70
CA GLY A 166 -1.05 -13.81 -14.69
C GLY A 166 -1.78 -12.79 -13.82
N ILE A 167 -1.05 -11.76 -13.33
CA ILE A 167 -1.62 -10.69 -12.51
C ILE A 167 -2.60 -9.83 -13.33
N ALA A 168 -2.23 -9.48 -14.56
CA ALA A 168 -3.11 -8.70 -15.44
C ALA A 168 -4.43 -9.43 -15.71
N ASN A 169 -4.38 -10.75 -15.99
CA ASN A 169 -5.60 -11.56 -16.18
C ASN A 169 -6.47 -11.57 -14.91
N GLN A 170 -5.87 -11.72 -13.73
CA GLN A 170 -6.61 -11.67 -12.47
C GLN A 170 -7.31 -10.32 -12.24
N MET A 171 -6.65 -9.20 -12.56
CA MET A 171 -7.27 -7.88 -12.46
C MET A 171 -8.35 -7.64 -13.54
N GLU A 172 -8.20 -8.23 -14.71
CA GLU A 172 -9.18 -8.19 -15.80
C GLU A 172 -10.42 -9.03 -15.45
N ASP A 173 -10.24 -10.23 -14.85
CA ASP A 173 -11.32 -11.08 -14.36
C ASP A 173 -12.17 -10.39 -13.27
N GLU A 174 -11.56 -9.54 -12.44
CA GLU A 174 -12.25 -8.73 -11.43
C GLU A 174 -12.80 -7.40 -12.00
N GLY A 175 -12.62 -7.15 -13.30
CA GLY A 175 -13.09 -5.95 -13.98
C GLY A 175 -12.36 -4.67 -13.62
N ILE A 176 -11.22 -4.76 -12.89
CA ILE A 176 -10.44 -3.61 -12.43
C ILE A 176 -9.69 -2.96 -13.61
N ILE A 177 -9.27 -3.77 -14.58
CA ILE A 177 -8.67 -3.28 -15.82
C ILE A 177 -9.38 -3.87 -17.04
N ALA A 178 -9.36 -3.13 -18.13
CA ALA A 178 -9.69 -3.62 -19.45
C ALA A 178 -8.46 -3.48 -20.36
N ARG A 179 -8.15 -4.54 -21.14
CA ARG A 179 -7.02 -4.58 -22.03
C ARG A 179 -7.48 -4.46 -23.48
N THR A 180 -6.94 -3.49 -24.19
CA THR A 180 -7.11 -3.34 -25.63
C THR A 180 -5.77 -3.60 -26.31
N ARG A 181 -5.75 -4.46 -27.32
CA ARG A 181 -4.54 -4.80 -28.07
C ARG A 181 -4.43 -3.91 -29.30
N GLU A 182 -3.33 -3.18 -29.41
CA GLU A 182 -2.98 -2.39 -30.59
C GLU A 182 -1.65 -2.89 -31.18
N GLY A 183 -1.73 -3.80 -32.14
CA GLY A 183 -0.55 -4.45 -32.72
C GLY A 183 0.23 -5.29 -31.71
N ARG A 184 1.46 -4.85 -31.37
CA ARG A 184 2.33 -5.50 -30.36
C ARG A 184 2.22 -4.89 -28.96
N ARG A 185 1.47 -3.81 -28.81
CA ARG A 185 1.29 -3.12 -27.53
C ARG A 185 -0.08 -3.41 -26.94
N ASN A 186 -0.15 -3.45 -25.62
CA ASN A 186 -1.40 -3.50 -24.90
C ASN A 186 -1.63 -2.12 -24.27
N THR A 187 -2.82 -1.59 -24.44
CA THR A 187 -3.30 -0.42 -23.71
C THR A 187 -4.23 -0.90 -22.61
N TYR A 188 -4.04 -0.37 -21.42
CA TYR A 188 -4.81 -0.74 -20.23
C TYR A 188 -5.66 0.45 -19.77
N THR A 189 -6.94 0.21 -19.59
CA THR A 189 -7.88 1.17 -18.99
C THR A 189 -8.24 0.68 -17.60
N ILE A 190 -8.22 1.56 -16.60
CA ILE A 190 -8.52 1.22 -15.20
C ILE A 190 -9.96 1.66 -14.90
N ASP A 191 -10.77 0.72 -14.41
CA ASP A 191 -12.10 0.99 -13.85
C ASP A 191 -11.95 1.31 -12.36
N PHE A 192 -12.05 2.60 -12.02
CA PHE A 192 -11.91 3.05 -10.63
C PHE A 192 -13.12 2.71 -9.76
N ASP A 193 -14.27 2.43 -10.33
CA ASP A 193 -15.43 1.98 -9.56
C ASP A 193 -15.30 0.50 -9.20
N ALA A 194 -14.85 -0.34 -10.14
CA ALA A 194 -14.50 -1.73 -9.85
C ALA A 194 -13.35 -1.80 -8.84
N PHE A 195 -12.31 -0.95 -8.99
CA PHE A 195 -11.20 -0.85 -8.02
C PHE A 195 -11.68 -0.54 -6.60
N ARG A 196 -12.59 0.43 -6.43
CA ARG A 196 -13.15 0.77 -5.11
C ARG A 196 -14.00 -0.34 -4.52
N LYS A 197 -14.75 -1.05 -5.33
CA LYS A 197 -15.66 -2.12 -4.94
C LYS A 197 -14.97 -3.50 -4.84
N PHE A 198 -13.67 -3.54 -5.13
CA PHE A 198 -12.91 -4.78 -5.13
C PHE A 198 -12.90 -5.41 -3.73
N ARG A 199 -13.29 -6.68 -3.66
CA ARG A 199 -13.41 -7.41 -2.39
C ARG A 199 -12.07 -7.70 -1.69
N GLY A 200 -10.96 -7.55 -2.38
CA GLY A 200 -9.61 -7.64 -1.81
C GLY A 200 -9.23 -6.48 -0.88
N TRP A 201 -10.14 -5.53 -0.62
CA TRP A 201 -10.02 -4.53 0.45
C TRP A 201 -10.57 -5.03 1.80
N SER A 202 -11.18 -6.21 1.82
CA SER A 202 -11.72 -6.86 3.02
C SER A 202 -10.79 -7.97 3.49
N PHE A 203 -10.51 -8.04 4.79
CA PHE A 203 -9.57 -8.96 5.43
C PHE A 203 -10.24 -9.56 6.66
N GLY A 204 -10.44 -10.88 6.68
CA GLY A 204 -11.15 -11.53 7.78
C GLY A 204 -12.52 -10.90 8.02
N THR A 205 -12.70 -10.27 9.20
CA THR A 205 -13.90 -9.52 9.57
C THR A 205 -13.74 -8.02 9.46
N TRP A 206 -12.56 -7.54 9.05
CA TRP A 206 -12.20 -6.13 8.95
C TRP A 206 -12.05 -5.68 7.51
N GLU A 207 -12.41 -4.43 7.25
CA GLU A 207 -12.30 -3.81 5.93
C GLU A 207 -11.44 -2.56 6.00
N ILE A 208 -10.66 -2.33 4.94
CA ILE A 208 -9.94 -1.06 4.79
C ILE A 208 -10.96 0.08 4.75
N PRO A 209 -10.78 1.15 5.56
CA PRO A 209 -11.69 2.27 5.55
C PRO A 209 -11.89 2.85 4.14
N PRO A 210 -13.15 3.11 3.71
CA PRO A 210 -13.45 3.60 2.35
C PRO A 210 -12.66 4.85 1.95
N ARG A 211 -12.35 5.72 2.91
CA ARG A 211 -11.53 6.92 2.66
C ARG A 211 -10.12 6.58 2.18
N LEU A 212 -9.51 5.49 2.69
CA LEU A 212 -8.20 5.01 2.25
C LEU A 212 -8.27 4.49 0.82
N ILE A 213 -9.32 3.77 0.50
CA ILE A 213 -9.58 3.26 -0.85
C ILE A 213 -9.78 4.42 -1.84
N ASP A 214 -10.55 5.44 -1.45
CA ASP A 214 -10.78 6.63 -2.29
C ASP A 214 -9.49 7.41 -2.55
N VAL A 215 -8.63 7.54 -1.55
CA VAL A 215 -7.33 8.20 -1.72
C VAL A 215 -6.43 7.37 -2.64
N ALA A 216 -6.41 6.06 -2.48
CA ALA A 216 -5.68 5.17 -3.38
C ALA A 216 -6.18 5.32 -4.83
N ALA A 217 -7.51 5.29 -5.04
CA ALA A 217 -8.12 5.46 -6.35
C ALA A 217 -7.79 6.82 -6.98
N LYS A 218 -7.91 7.92 -6.22
CA LYS A 218 -7.56 9.28 -6.69
C LYS A 218 -6.08 9.40 -7.05
N SER A 219 -5.20 8.79 -6.28
CA SER A 219 -3.76 8.82 -6.53
C SER A 219 -3.39 8.04 -7.79
N VAL A 220 -3.97 6.87 -8.01
CA VAL A 220 -3.80 6.09 -9.26
C VAL A 220 -4.36 6.87 -10.46
N SER A 221 -5.54 7.46 -10.33
CA SER A 221 -6.16 8.29 -11.38
C SER A 221 -5.31 9.51 -11.74
N SER A 222 -4.72 10.18 -10.76
CA SER A 222 -3.82 11.31 -10.98
C SER A 222 -2.55 10.92 -11.75
N LEU A 223 -2.05 9.70 -11.56
CA LEU A 223 -0.93 9.17 -12.35
C LEU A 223 -1.32 8.93 -13.80
N ALA A 224 -2.52 8.38 -14.04
CA ALA A 224 -3.03 8.11 -15.38
C ALA A 224 -3.31 9.39 -16.19
N SER A 225 -3.56 10.51 -15.52
CA SER A 225 -3.90 11.81 -16.15
C SER A 225 -2.68 12.69 -16.45
N ARG A 226 -1.46 12.30 -16.09
CA ARG A 226 -0.26 13.11 -16.37
C ARG A 226 0.11 13.04 -17.85
N PRO A 227 0.25 14.19 -18.54
CA PRO A 227 0.72 14.19 -19.92
C PRO A 227 2.14 13.61 -19.99
N HIS A 228 2.34 12.65 -20.87
CA HIS A 228 3.66 12.05 -21.11
C HIS A 228 4.58 13.12 -21.69
N SER A 229 5.60 13.51 -20.95
CA SER A 229 6.71 14.29 -21.50
C SER A 229 7.50 13.39 -22.44
N THR A 230 7.18 13.45 -23.73
CA THR A 230 7.96 12.80 -24.78
C THR A 230 9.35 13.41 -24.76
N LYS A 231 10.33 12.70 -24.18
CA LYS A 231 11.72 13.04 -24.45
C LYS A 231 11.99 12.68 -25.92
N THR A 232 12.07 13.72 -26.74
CA THR A 232 12.67 13.69 -28.07
C THR A 232 14.17 13.45 -27.93
#